data_10c4bc89afdbc2539ad301a8e4f4f694
#
_entry.id   10c4bc89afdbc2539ad301a8e4f4f694
#
_cell.length_a   1.000
_cell.length_b   1.000
_cell.length_c   1.000
_cell.angle_alpha   90.00
_cell.angle_beta   90.00
_cell.angle_gamma   90.00
#
_symmetry.space_group_name_H-M   'P 1'
#
loop_
_entity.id
_entity.type
_entity.pdbx_description
1 polymer ?
#
loop_
_entity_poly.entity_id
_entity_poly.type
_entity_poly.pdbx_seq_one_letter_code
_entity_poly.pdbx_strand_id
1 'polypeptide(L)'
;KTHCRALIRCLVALLTLIGTATCPGAQSELQKADVPTSGYEVVSRLRFDRANFTQGLEIYDGRLYVSSGLYGESMIRVYDFPGMEEIQAVPVDSRIFAEGLTVIDNRLIVMSWRERVMLVYSLPYLSLLDQIALPGQGWGATHSGSTLWFSDGSHYLYSTDMNGDGRLTQLPVTLEGRPLSNLNELEWVNGEIWANVWQTDEIARIDPSTGEVVGLINLAGLLPEEDRLRDTDVLN
;
A
#
# COMPACT_ATOMS: atom_id res chain seq x y z
N LYS A 1 -52.87 72.02 -0.23
CA LYS A 1 -52.83 72.79 -1.50
C LYS A 1 -52.16 71.83 -2.53
N THR A 2 -53.00 71.03 -3.29
CA THR A 2 -53.51 71.35 -4.62
C THR A 2 -52.41 71.34 -5.67
N HIS A 3 -52.40 70.50 -6.62
CA HIS A 3 -53.08 70.19 -7.88
C HIS A 3 -52.30 69.03 -8.59
N CYS A 4 -52.83 67.93 -9.00
CA CYS A 4 -53.77 67.68 -10.13
C CYS A 4 -53.20 67.98 -11.51
N ARG A 5 -53.09 66.95 -12.31
CA ARG A 5 -53.35 66.72 -13.77
C ARG A 5 -52.33 65.74 -14.37
N ALA A 6 -52.71 64.62 -14.80
CA ALA A 6 -53.60 64.11 -15.83
C ALA A 6 -52.89 63.90 -17.19
N LEU A 7 -53.00 62.65 -17.67
CA LEU A 7 -53.07 62.12 -19.05
C LEU A 7 -51.87 62.29 -19.98
N ILE A 8 -51.37 61.17 -20.59
CA ILE A 8 -51.87 60.67 -21.88
C ILE A 8 -51.17 59.29 -22.19
N ARG A 9 -51.99 58.41 -22.70
CA ARG A 9 -51.63 57.08 -23.24
C ARG A 9 -50.73 57.19 -24.48
N CYS A 10 -49.74 56.30 -24.57
CA CYS A 10 -49.29 55.81 -25.86
C CYS A 10 -48.89 54.31 -25.69
N LEU A 11 -49.68 53.48 -26.35
CA LEU A 11 -49.46 52.04 -26.48
C LEU A 11 -48.39 51.84 -27.58
N VAL A 12 -47.25 51.32 -27.22
CA VAL A 12 -46.32 50.78 -28.21
C VAL A 12 -46.05 49.32 -27.81
N ALA A 13 -46.59 48.41 -28.62
CA ALA A 13 -46.35 47.01 -28.52
C ALA A 13 -44.96 46.75 -29.07
N LEU A 14 -44.01 46.41 -28.19
CA LEU A 14 -42.69 45.91 -28.60
C LEU A 14 -42.68 44.39 -28.36
N LEU A 15 -42.77 43.62 -29.43
CA LEU A 15 -42.51 42.20 -29.44
C LEU A 15 -41.02 42.01 -29.13
N THR A 16 -40.68 41.64 -27.90
CA THR A 16 -39.35 41.11 -27.60
C THR A 16 -39.33 39.58 -27.81
N LEU A 17 -38.68 39.13 -28.88
CA LEU A 17 -38.27 37.74 -29.03
C LEU A 17 -37.28 37.42 -27.90
N ILE A 18 -37.73 36.59 -26.93
CA ILE A 18 -36.85 35.97 -25.95
C ILE A 18 -36.20 34.79 -26.67
N GLY A 19 -35.03 35.02 -27.26
CA GLY A 19 -34.15 33.92 -27.68
C GLY A 19 -33.55 33.26 -26.43
N THR A 20 -34.00 32.06 -26.10
CA THR A 20 -33.33 31.21 -25.12
C THR A 20 -32.00 30.73 -25.71
N ALA A 21 -30.91 31.43 -25.41
CA ALA A 21 -29.58 30.89 -25.63
C ALA A 21 -29.36 29.73 -24.66
N THR A 22 -29.61 28.52 -25.12
CA THR A 22 -29.08 27.32 -24.46
C THR A 22 -27.58 27.31 -24.66
N CYS A 23 -26.81 27.69 -23.64
CA CYS A 23 -25.42 27.33 -23.57
C CYS A 23 -25.33 25.81 -23.54
N PRO A 24 -24.66 25.13 -24.49
CA PRO A 24 -24.30 23.75 -24.30
C PRO A 24 -23.26 23.75 -23.22
N GLY A 25 -23.64 23.34 -22.01
CA GLY A 25 -22.67 22.98 -20.99
C GLY A 25 -21.82 21.84 -21.52
N ALA A 26 -20.61 22.18 -21.97
CA ALA A 26 -19.59 21.18 -22.19
C ALA A 26 -19.25 20.60 -20.82
N GLN A 27 -19.98 19.56 -20.42
CA GLN A 27 -19.45 18.61 -19.47
C GLN A 27 -18.28 17.93 -20.20
N SER A 28 -17.06 18.45 -20.00
CA SER A 28 -15.88 17.66 -20.23
C SER A 28 -15.94 16.53 -19.20
N GLU A 29 -16.51 15.38 -19.57
CA GLU A 29 -16.13 14.14 -18.95
C GLU A 29 -14.60 14.09 -19.12
N LEU A 30 -13.88 14.37 -18.03
CA LEU A 30 -12.49 14.01 -17.91
C LEU A 30 -12.49 12.49 -18.11
N GLN A 31 -12.17 12.04 -19.32
CA GLN A 31 -11.86 10.66 -19.60
C GLN A 31 -10.69 10.33 -18.66
N LYS A 32 -11.01 9.64 -17.56
CA LYS A 32 -9.99 9.15 -16.64
C LYS A 32 -9.16 8.18 -17.48
N ALA A 33 -7.91 8.54 -17.73
CA ALA A 33 -7.00 7.66 -18.45
C ALA A 33 -6.90 6.34 -17.67
N ASP A 34 -6.99 5.21 -18.37
CA ASP A 34 -6.77 3.91 -17.78
C ASP A 34 -5.41 3.90 -17.07
N VAL A 35 -5.36 3.29 -15.87
CA VAL A 35 -4.11 3.20 -15.11
C VAL A 35 -3.09 2.38 -15.91
N PRO A 36 -1.88 2.91 -16.18
CA PRO A 36 -0.91 2.22 -17.00
C PRO A 36 -0.46 0.91 -16.34
N THR A 37 -0.44 -0.16 -17.14
CA THR A 37 0.07 -1.46 -16.71
C THR A 37 1.40 -1.74 -17.39
N SER A 38 2.43 -2.09 -16.61
CA SER A 38 3.75 -2.52 -17.09
C SER A 38 3.98 -4.00 -16.79
N GLY A 39 4.93 -4.60 -17.49
CA GLY A 39 5.45 -5.93 -17.19
C GLY A 39 6.75 -5.83 -16.39
N TYR A 40 7.50 -6.93 -16.39
CA TYR A 40 8.76 -7.07 -15.66
C TYR A 40 9.86 -7.69 -16.54
N GLU A 41 11.09 -7.52 -16.08
CA GLU A 41 12.26 -8.21 -16.62
C GLU A 41 13.01 -8.89 -15.46
N VAL A 42 13.29 -10.20 -15.59
CA VAL A 42 14.06 -10.95 -14.59
C VAL A 42 15.54 -10.68 -14.79
N VAL A 43 16.13 -9.87 -13.93
CA VAL A 43 17.55 -9.52 -13.96
C VAL A 43 18.42 -10.64 -13.36
N SER A 44 17.97 -11.23 -12.25
CA SER A 44 18.66 -12.32 -11.58
C SER A 44 17.70 -13.21 -10.79
N ARG A 45 18.15 -14.42 -10.48
CA ARG A 45 17.44 -15.37 -9.60
C ARG A 45 18.38 -15.84 -8.52
N LEU A 46 18.00 -15.71 -7.28
CA LEU A 46 18.75 -16.19 -6.13
C LEU A 46 18.04 -17.40 -5.53
N ARG A 47 18.82 -18.35 -5.03
CA ARG A 47 18.24 -19.49 -4.31
C ARG A 47 17.82 -19.02 -2.92
N PHE A 48 16.64 -19.43 -2.51
CA PHE A 48 16.07 -19.11 -1.21
C PHE A 48 15.62 -20.38 -0.50
N ASP A 49 15.68 -20.38 0.84
CA ASP A 49 15.25 -21.54 1.63
C ASP A 49 13.73 -21.69 1.53
N ARG A 50 13.29 -22.85 1.05
CA ARG A 50 11.88 -23.19 0.88
C ARG A 50 11.14 -23.42 2.21
N ALA A 51 11.86 -23.56 3.33
CA ALA A 51 11.25 -23.60 4.66
C ALA A 51 10.70 -22.24 5.08
N ASN A 52 11.03 -21.15 4.37
CA ASN A 52 10.44 -19.86 4.62
C ASN A 52 9.03 -19.79 4.06
N PHE A 53 8.06 -19.61 4.92
CA PHE A 53 6.74 -19.11 4.55
C PHE A 53 6.81 -17.58 4.57
N THR A 54 7.43 -17.02 3.52
CA THR A 54 7.82 -15.61 3.46
C THR A 54 6.60 -14.71 3.50
N GLN A 55 6.61 -13.74 4.42
CA GLN A 55 5.56 -12.74 4.58
C GLN A 55 6.08 -11.34 4.34
N GLY A 56 7.33 -11.06 4.69
CA GLY A 56 7.99 -9.80 4.41
C GLY A 56 9.46 -10.00 4.16
N LEU A 57 10.05 -9.13 3.34
CA LEU A 57 11.49 -9.11 3.08
C LEU A 57 11.96 -7.68 2.79
N GLU A 58 13.13 -7.32 3.31
CA GLU A 58 13.75 -6.03 3.07
C GLU A 58 15.28 -6.16 3.02
N ILE A 59 15.90 -5.46 2.07
CA ILE A 59 17.36 -5.36 1.99
C ILE A 59 17.80 -4.10 2.74
N TYR A 60 18.55 -4.29 3.82
CA TYR A 60 19.13 -3.21 4.59
C TYR A 60 20.59 -3.48 4.96
N ASP A 61 21.48 -2.52 4.70
CA ASP A 61 22.91 -2.59 5.01
C ASP A 61 23.59 -3.88 4.53
N GLY A 62 23.34 -4.27 3.25
CA GLY A 62 23.92 -5.47 2.62
C GLY A 62 23.41 -6.80 3.19
N ARG A 63 22.26 -6.80 3.86
CA ARG A 63 21.59 -7.97 4.42
C ARG A 63 20.15 -8.02 3.95
N LEU A 64 19.66 -9.24 3.74
CA LEU A 64 18.24 -9.49 3.51
C LEU A 64 17.61 -9.95 4.82
N TYR A 65 16.65 -9.18 5.31
CA TYR A 65 15.80 -9.50 6.45
C TYR A 65 14.53 -10.15 5.94
N VAL A 66 14.11 -11.23 6.57
CA VAL A 66 12.93 -12.00 6.16
C VAL A 66 12.11 -12.34 7.38
N SER A 67 10.82 -12.08 7.33
CA SER A 67 9.83 -12.66 8.23
C SER A 67 9.18 -13.87 7.57
N SER A 68 9.16 -14.97 8.29
CA SER A 68 8.48 -16.20 7.90
C SER A 68 7.30 -16.43 8.83
N GLY A 69 6.12 -16.63 8.29
CA GLY A 69 4.87 -16.85 9.03
C GLY A 69 4.75 -18.28 9.56
N LEU A 70 3.54 -18.65 9.91
CA LEU A 70 3.04 -19.88 10.52
C LEU A 70 3.11 -19.91 12.04
N TYR A 71 1.98 -20.23 12.66
CA TYR A 71 1.89 -20.36 14.12
C TYR A 71 2.79 -21.48 14.63
N GLY A 72 3.62 -21.16 15.63
CA GLY A 72 4.59 -22.09 16.21
C GLY A 72 5.88 -22.21 15.42
N GLU A 73 5.95 -21.65 14.19
CA GLU A 73 7.08 -21.76 13.28
C GLU A 73 7.57 -20.39 12.77
N SER A 74 6.90 -19.29 13.17
CA SER A 74 7.30 -17.95 12.76
C SER A 74 8.72 -17.60 13.16
N MET A 75 9.50 -17.08 12.20
CA MET A 75 10.91 -16.78 12.35
C MET A 75 11.25 -15.42 11.74
N ILE A 76 12.25 -14.76 12.28
CA ILE A 76 12.98 -13.69 11.60
C ILE A 76 14.33 -14.27 11.18
N ARG A 77 14.66 -14.16 9.91
CA ARG A 77 15.92 -14.64 9.35
C ARG A 77 16.69 -13.49 8.71
N VAL A 78 17.99 -13.55 8.79
CA VAL A 78 18.89 -12.58 8.17
C VAL A 78 19.87 -13.34 7.30
N TYR A 79 19.97 -12.91 6.05
CA TYR A 79 20.90 -13.47 5.08
C TYR A 79 21.91 -12.41 4.65
N ASP A 80 23.12 -12.83 4.32
CA ASP A 80 24.04 -12.01 3.54
C ASP A 80 23.45 -11.76 2.15
N PHE A 81 23.54 -10.53 1.65
CA PHE A 81 23.00 -10.22 0.34
C PHE A 81 24.09 -9.61 -0.57
N PRO A 82 24.28 -10.13 -1.81
CA PRO A 82 23.46 -11.13 -2.52
C PRO A 82 23.89 -12.60 -2.32
N GLY A 83 24.79 -12.91 -1.39
CA GLY A 83 25.36 -14.26 -1.20
C GLY A 83 24.33 -15.29 -0.74
N MET A 84 23.26 -14.86 -0.05
CA MET A 84 22.16 -15.69 0.46
C MET A 84 22.61 -16.76 1.49
N GLU A 85 23.71 -16.51 2.21
CA GLU A 85 24.10 -17.31 3.36
C GLU A 85 23.33 -16.83 4.60
N GLU A 86 22.70 -17.75 5.36
CA GLU A 86 21.99 -17.39 6.59
C GLU A 86 22.99 -16.97 7.67
N ILE A 87 22.88 -15.73 8.14
CA ILE A 87 23.74 -15.16 9.19
C ILE A 87 23.13 -15.39 10.57
N GLN A 88 21.79 -15.22 10.66
CA GLN A 88 21.07 -15.26 11.93
C GLN A 88 19.62 -15.70 11.71
N ALA A 89 19.10 -16.44 12.67
CA ALA A 89 17.67 -16.76 12.75
C ALA A 89 17.20 -16.68 14.20
N VAL A 90 16.07 -16.04 14.44
CA VAL A 90 15.44 -15.96 15.76
C VAL A 90 13.97 -16.36 15.68
N PRO A 91 13.46 -17.19 16.61
CA PRO A 91 12.05 -17.52 16.63
C PRO A 91 11.24 -16.33 17.13
N VAL A 92 10.05 -16.18 16.56
CA VAL A 92 8.99 -15.32 17.09
C VAL A 92 8.16 -16.14 18.09
N ASP A 93 7.48 -15.46 19.03
CA ASP A 93 6.59 -16.16 19.98
C ASP A 93 5.62 -17.08 19.22
N SER A 94 5.50 -18.33 19.67
CA SER A 94 4.74 -19.39 18.98
C SER A 94 3.25 -19.06 18.77
N ARG A 95 2.73 -18.08 19.50
CA ARG A 95 1.36 -17.58 19.39
C ARG A 95 1.19 -16.49 18.35
N ILE A 96 2.28 -16.02 17.76
CA ILE A 96 2.29 -14.94 16.79
C ILE A 96 2.57 -15.49 15.40
N PHE A 97 1.73 -15.11 14.46
CA PHE A 97 2.00 -15.28 13.04
C PHE A 97 2.70 -14.01 12.54
N ALA A 98 4.00 -14.12 12.22
CA ALA A 98 4.78 -12.99 11.70
C ALA A 98 4.37 -12.69 10.26
N GLU A 99 4.20 -11.41 9.97
CA GLU A 99 3.80 -10.86 8.69
C GLU A 99 4.88 -9.93 8.14
N GLY A 100 4.54 -8.94 7.33
CA GLY A 100 5.45 -7.98 6.71
C GLY A 100 6.43 -7.32 7.69
N LEU A 101 7.56 -6.88 7.19
CA LEU A 101 8.60 -6.24 8.00
C LEU A 101 9.20 -5.02 7.30
N THR A 102 9.81 -4.12 8.09
CA THR A 102 10.64 -3.02 7.57
C THR A 102 11.67 -2.57 8.60
N VAL A 103 12.73 -1.86 8.16
CA VAL A 103 13.79 -1.37 9.04
C VAL A 103 13.74 0.15 9.16
N ILE A 104 13.48 0.68 10.35
CA ILE A 104 13.44 2.12 10.64
C ILE A 104 14.41 2.45 11.78
N ASP A 105 15.32 3.38 11.55
CA ASP A 105 16.25 3.87 12.57
C ASP A 105 16.97 2.74 13.34
N ASN A 106 17.53 1.78 12.59
CA ASN A 106 18.24 0.62 13.15
C ASN A 106 17.36 -0.28 14.05
N ARG A 107 16.07 -0.27 13.83
CA ARG A 107 15.07 -1.14 14.46
C ARG A 107 14.32 -1.90 13.38
N LEU A 108 14.21 -3.21 13.55
CA LEU A 108 13.39 -4.06 12.69
C LEU A 108 11.95 -4.05 13.25
N ILE A 109 11.03 -3.67 12.42
CA ILE A 109 9.60 -3.67 12.71
C ILE A 109 9.00 -4.89 12.02
N VAL A 110 8.25 -5.72 12.74
CA VAL A 110 7.58 -6.91 12.20
C VAL A 110 6.11 -6.85 12.56
N MET A 111 5.26 -7.00 11.58
CA MET A 111 3.81 -7.01 11.76
C MET A 111 3.34 -8.39 12.23
N SER A 112 2.16 -8.46 12.82
CA SER A 112 1.49 -9.73 13.11
C SER A 112 0.08 -9.76 12.55
N TRP A 113 -0.36 -10.96 12.16
CA TRP A 113 -1.67 -11.15 11.56
C TRP A 113 -2.81 -10.84 12.54
N ARG A 114 -3.29 -11.86 13.27
CA ARG A 114 -4.49 -11.74 14.12
C ARG A 114 -4.20 -11.27 15.53
N GLU A 115 -2.95 -11.30 15.93
CA GLU A 115 -2.50 -10.88 17.27
C GLU A 115 -2.56 -9.37 17.42
N ARG A 116 -2.59 -8.64 16.29
CA ARG A 116 -2.72 -7.17 16.24
C ARG A 116 -1.64 -6.47 17.04
N VAL A 117 -0.42 -6.94 16.86
CA VAL A 117 0.75 -6.33 17.46
C VAL A 117 1.82 -6.08 16.41
N MET A 118 2.56 -5.04 16.60
CA MET A 118 3.79 -4.73 15.91
C MET A 118 4.93 -5.05 16.88
N LEU A 119 5.87 -5.88 16.44
CA LEU A 119 7.05 -6.25 17.20
C LEU A 119 8.21 -5.36 16.78
N VAL A 120 8.95 -4.81 17.74
CA VAL A 120 10.09 -3.95 17.51
C VAL A 120 11.35 -4.64 18.01
N TYR A 121 12.29 -4.91 17.12
CA TYR A 121 13.56 -5.55 17.45
C TYR A 121 14.73 -4.60 17.25
N SER A 122 15.78 -4.75 18.06
CA SER A 122 17.05 -4.05 17.87
C SER A 122 17.86 -4.69 16.74
N LEU A 123 18.57 -3.87 15.95
CA LEU A 123 19.59 -4.35 15.05
C LEU A 123 20.99 -4.06 15.64
N PRO A 124 21.98 -4.94 15.38
CA PRO A 124 21.90 -6.16 14.60
C PRO A 124 21.51 -7.41 15.41
N TYR A 125 21.20 -7.27 16.70
CA TYR A 125 21.09 -8.41 17.63
C TYR A 125 19.73 -9.12 17.61
N LEU A 126 18.71 -8.54 16.99
CA LEU A 126 17.34 -9.03 16.96
C LEU A 126 16.77 -9.30 18.38
N SER A 127 17.13 -8.46 19.34
CA SER A 127 16.51 -8.50 20.66
C SER A 127 15.16 -7.76 20.62
N LEU A 128 14.10 -8.40 21.09
CA LEU A 128 12.77 -7.76 21.18
C LEU A 128 12.85 -6.58 22.15
N LEU A 129 12.53 -5.39 21.67
CA LEU A 129 12.53 -4.14 22.43
C LEU A 129 11.15 -3.77 22.92
N ASP A 130 10.12 -3.96 22.07
CA ASP A 130 8.76 -3.51 22.35
C ASP A 130 7.73 -4.32 21.56
N GLN A 131 6.48 -4.27 22.05
CA GLN A 131 5.29 -4.78 21.38
C GLN A 131 4.20 -3.71 21.42
N ILE A 132 3.87 -3.17 20.26
CA ILE A 132 2.92 -2.07 20.12
C ILE A 132 1.60 -2.62 19.57
N ALA A 133 0.49 -2.31 20.24
CA ALA A 133 -0.83 -2.74 19.80
C ALA A 133 -1.25 -2.05 18.50
N LEU A 134 -1.81 -2.81 17.58
CA LEU A 134 -2.41 -2.33 16.33
C LEU A 134 -3.94 -2.30 16.44
N PRO A 135 -4.61 -1.40 15.72
CA PRO A 135 -6.08 -1.33 15.71
C PRO A 135 -6.72 -2.53 15.01
N GLY A 136 -6.00 -3.16 14.10
CA GLY A 136 -6.41 -4.27 13.26
C GLY A 136 -5.29 -5.28 13.02
N GLN A 137 -5.43 -6.09 12.02
CA GLN A 137 -4.38 -6.99 11.54
C GLN A 137 -3.23 -6.15 10.98
N GLY A 138 -2.02 -6.69 11.00
CA GLY A 138 -0.90 -6.16 10.25
C GLY A 138 -0.51 -7.17 9.17
N TRP A 139 -0.41 -6.73 7.93
CA TRP A 139 0.01 -7.55 6.80
C TRP A 139 1.38 -7.05 6.31
N GLY A 140 1.45 -6.28 5.25
CA GLY A 140 2.70 -5.72 4.75
C GLY A 140 3.17 -4.48 5.51
N ALA A 141 4.47 -4.17 5.43
CA ALA A 141 5.05 -2.98 6.03
C ALA A 141 6.17 -2.40 5.17
N THR A 142 6.23 -1.08 5.10
CA THR A 142 7.35 -0.32 4.52
C THR A 142 7.51 1.02 5.22
N HIS A 143 8.52 1.82 4.84
CA HIS A 143 8.72 3.11 5.47
C HIS A 143 9.22 4.20 4.50
N SER A 144 8.99 5.45 4.89
CA SER A 144 9.62 6.63 4.29
C SER A 144 10.17 7.53 5.39
N GLY A 145 11.48 7.53 5.55
CA GLY A 145 12.11 8.17 6.71
C GLY A 145 11.64 7.54 8.01
N SER A 146 11.10 8.32 8.95
CA SER A 146 10.52 7.82 10.20
C SER A 146 9.05 7.38 10.09
N THR A 147 8.41 7.60 8.95
CA THR A 147 7.01 7.22 8.75
C THR A 147 6.91 5.76 8.35
N LEU A 148 6.36 4.94 9.25
CA LEU A 148 5.95 3.57 8.97
C LEU A 148 4.63 3.59 8.18
N TRP A 149 4.56 2.77 7.14
CA TRP A 149 3.34 2.43 6.41
C TRP A 149 3.05 0.94 6.58
N PHE A 150 1.77 0.57 6.74
CA PHE A 150 1.37 -0.83 6.80
C PHE A 150 -0.02 -1.06 6.22
N SER A 151 -0.29 -2.28 5.80
CA SER A 151 -1.55 -2.78 5.28
C SER A 151 -2.24 -3.71 6.28
N ASP A 152 -3.53 -4.01 6.05
CA ASP A 152 -4.32 -4.96 6.83
C ASP A 152 -5.21 -5.87 5.95
N GLY A 153 -4.95 -5.89 4.64
CA GLY A 153 -5.75 -6.61 3.64
C GLY A 153 -7.00 -5.87 3.19
N SER A 154 -7.35 -4.74 3.79
CA SER A 154 -8.43 -3.87 3.31
C SER A 154 -7.96 -2.98 2.16
N HIS A 155 -8.78 -1.99 1.80
CA HIS A 155 -8.39 -0.92 0.88
C HIS A 155 -7.76 0.28 1.59
N TYR A 156 -7.38 0.15 2.85
CA TYR A 156 -6.67 1.20 3.59
C TYR A 156 -5.21 0.85 3.75
N LEU A 157 -4.35 1.86 3.61
CA LEU A 157 -3.02 1.88 4.17
C LEU A 157 -3.03 2.74 5.43
N TYR A 158 -2.25 2.33 6.40
CA TYR A 158 -2.10 3.04 7.66
C TYR A 158 -0.70 3.62 7.73
N SER A 159 -0.55 4.79 8.36
CA SER A 159 0.76 5.34 8.63
C SER A 159 0.87 5.92 10.02
N THR A 160 2.08 5.89 10.58
CA THR A 160 2.45 6.51 11.84
C THR A 160 3.90 6.97 11.81
N ASP A 161 4.21 8.09 12.45
CA ASP A 161 5.60 8.50 12.67
C ASP A 161 6.17 7.73 13.89
N MET A 162 7.17 6.90 13.63
CA MET A 162 7.82 6.07 14.67
C MET A 162 8.63 6.89 15.70
N ASN A 163 8.87 8.17 15.42
CA ASN A 163 9.53 9.13 16.33
C ASN A 163 8.54 10.17 16.86
N GLY A 164 7.27 10.09 16.49
CA GLY A 164 6.19 11.01 16.84
C GLY A 164 5.35 10.55 18.03
N ASP A 165 4.11 11.00 18.07
CA ASP A 165 3.14 10.74 19.14
C ASP A 165 2.38 9.40 18.98
N GLY A 166 2.72 8.58 17.99
CA GLY A 166 2.07 7.32 17.69
C GLY A 166 0.68 7.45 17.05
N ARG A 167 0.33 8.64 16.56
CA ARG A 167 -0.94 8.87 15.87
C ARG A 167 -1.00 8.11 14.57
N LEU A 168 -2.06 7.31 14.39
CA LEU A 168 -2.35 6.62 13.15
C LEU A 168 -3.15 7.49 12.19
N THR A 169 -2.74 7.45 10.92
CA THR A 169 -3.48 8.03 9.80
C THR A 169 -3.92 6.91 8.87
N GLN A 170 -5.09 7.03 8.28
CA GLN A 170 -5.61 6.11 7.26
C GLN A 170 -5.62 6.78 5.91
N LEU A 171 -5.16 6.07 4.89
CA LEU A 171 -5.19 6.47 3.48
C LEU A 171 -6.04 5.47 2.71
N PRO A 172 -7.22 5.86 2.19
CA PRO A 172 -8.01 4.97 1.34
C PRO A 172 -7.33 4.82 -0.03
N VAL A 173 -7.14 3.58 -0.48
CA VAL A 173 -6.53 3.28 -1.78
C VAL A 173 -7.62 3.01 -2.81
N THR A 174 -7.48 3.64 -3.97
CA THR A 174 -8.44 3.49 -5.07
C THR A 174 -7.73 3.22 -6.39
N LEU A 175 -8.30 2.29 -7.15
CA LEU A 175 -7.97 2.05 -8.55
C LEU A 175 -9.12 2.57 -9.41
N GLU A 176 -8.85 3.59 -10.22
CA GLU A 176 -9.87 4.25 -11.08
C GLU A 176 -11.12 4.71 -10.31
N GLY A 177 -10.90 5.19 -9.06
CA GLY A 177 -11.97 5.69 -8.20
C GLY A 177 -12.76 4.60 -7.47
N ARG A 178 -12.36 3.32 -7.58
CA ARG A 178 -12.96 2.19 -6.85
C ARG A 178 -11.99 1.71 -5.76
N PRO A 179 -12.48 1.35 -4.56
CA PRO A 179 -11.61 0.80 -3.53
C PRO A 179 -10.83 -0.42 -4.02
N LEU A 180 -9.50 -0.45 -3.81
CA LEU A 180 -8.64 -1.59 -4.09
C LEU A 180 -8.29 -2.29 -2.77
N SER A 181 -8.90 -3.44 -2.53
CA SER A 181 -8.64 -4.27 -1.35
C SER A 181 -7.56 -5.33 -1.61
N ASN A 182 -7.26 -6.12 -0.58
CA ASN A 182 -6.23 -7.15 -0.58
C ASN A 182 -4.80 -6.60 -0.71
N LEU A 183 -4.58 -5.37 -0.25
CA LEU A 183 -3.23 -4.83 -0.16
C LEU A 183 -2.44 -5.65 0.87
N ASN A 184 -1.32 -6.22 0.43
CA ASN A 184 -0.51 -7.12 1.24
C ASN A 184 0.89 -6.53 1.45
N GLU A 185 1.96 -7.22 1.07
CA GLU A 185 3.31 -6.75 1.29
C GLU A 185 3.57 -5.42 0.58
N LEU A 186 4.36 -4.56 1.23
CA LEU A 186 4.58 -3.17 0.82
C LEU A 186 6.06 -2.88 0.64
N GLU A 187 6.36 -2.04 -0.38
CA GLU A 187 7.67 -1.45 -0.55
C GLU A 187 7.61 0.04 -0.89
N TRP A 188 8.54 0.82 -0.33
CA TRP A 188 8.70 2.24 -0.68
C TRP A 188 9.66 2.40 -1.84
N VAL A 189 9.15 2.76 -3.01
CA VAL A 189 9.94 2.85 -4.24
C VAL A 189 9.80 4.24 -4.87
N ASN A 190 10.87 5.03 -4.86
CA ASN A 190 10.93 6.33 -5.55
C ASN A 190 9.78 7.29 -5.23
N GLY A 191 9.30 7.31 -3.98
CA GLY A 191 8.22 8.20 -3.55
C GLY A 191 6.82 7.62 -3.71
N GLU A 192 6.70 6.38 -4.14
CA GLU A 192 5.45 5.62 -4.23
C GLU A 192 5.45 4.46 -3.23
N ILE A 193 4.26 3.99 -2.86
CA ILE A 193 4.09 2.71 -2.16
C ILE A 193 3.71 1.66 -3.20
N TRP A 194 4.51 0.61 -3.28
CA TRP A 194 4.22 -0.56 -4.10
C TRP A 194 3.62 -1.63 -3.21
N ALA A 195 2.47 -2.16 -3.58
CA ALA A 195 1.71 -3.12 -2.79
C ALA A 195 1.37 -4.36 -3.61
N ASN A 196 1.72 -5.53 -3.11
CA ASN A 196 1.18 -6.77 -3.64
C ASN A 196 -0.34 -6.78 -3.47
N VAL A 197 -1.08 -7.14 -4.50
CA VAL A 197 -2.53 -7.38 -4.41
C VAL A 197 -2.74 -8.88 -4.21
N TRP A 198 -3.00 -9.28 -2.97
CA TRP A 198 -3.08 -10.68 -2.57
C TRP A 198 -4.06 -11.50 -3.42
N GLN A 199 -3.66 -12.71 -3.79
CA GLN A 199 -4.33 -13.63 -4.72
C GLN A 199 -4.35 -13.17 -6.19
N THR A 200 -3.49 -12.23 -6.56
CA THR A 200 -3.26 -11.82 -7.95
C THR A 200 -1.78 -11.88 -8.28
N ASP A 201 -1.45 -11.70 -9.55
CA ASP A 201 -0.07 -11.51 -10.02
C ASP A 201 0.25 -10.02 -10.21
N GLU A 202 -0.39 -9.13 -9.45
CA GLU A 202 -0.27 -7.68 -9.64
C GLU A 202 0.37 -6.99 -8.44
N ILE A 203 1.20 -6.00 -8.73
CA ILE A 203 1.66 -4.99 -7.77
C ILE A 203 1.02 -3.67 -8.14
N ALA A 204 0.33 -3.04 -7.19
CA ALA A 204 -0.22 -1.71 -7.31
C ALA A 204 0.82 -0.66 -6.92
N ARG A 205 1.04 0.34 -7.77
CA ARG A 205 1.86 1.52 -7.47
C ARG A 205 0.93 2.63 -6.99
N ILE A 206 1.11 3.08 -5.77
CA ILE A 206 0.18 3.95 -5.04
C ILE A 206 0.86 5.27 -4.72
N ASP A 207 0.21 6.38 -5.05
CA ASP A 207 0.63 7.71 -4.59
C ASP A 207 0.30 7.87 -3.09
N PRO A 208 1.29 8.02 -2.20
CA PRO A 208 1.07 8.09 -0.77
C PRO A 208 0.36 9.38 -0.32
N SER A 209 0.25 10.39 -1.17
CA SER A 209 -0.44 11.64 -0.85
C SER A 209 -1.94 11.60 -1.14
N THR A 210 -2.37 10.77 -2.08
CA THR A 210 -3.77 10.70 -2.55
C THR A 210 -4.42 9.34 -2.31
N GLY A 211 -3.63 8.26 -2.24
CA GLY A 211 -4.10 6.88 -2.25
C GLY A 211 -4.56 6.40 -3.63
N GLU A 212 -4.35 7.17 -4.68
CA GLU A 212 -4.66 6.73 -6.03
C GLU A 212 -3.60 5.74 -6.54
N VAL A 213 -4.03 4.66 -7.17
CA VAL A 213 -3.15 3.77 -7.92
C VAL A 213 -2.75 4.47 -9.20
N VAL A 214 -1.45 4.72 -9.35
CA VAL A 214 -0.87 5.43 -10.50
C VAL A 214 -0.28 4.50 -11.56
N GLY A 215 -0.19 3.21 -11.25
CA GLY A 215 0.27 2.18 -12.17
C GLY A 215 0.05 0.78 -11.60
N LEU A 216 0.05 -0.22 -12.48
CA LEU A 216 0.06 -1.63 -12.13
C LEU A 216 1.30 -2.29 -12.74
N ILE A 217 1.84 -3.30 -12.07
CA ILE A 217 2.88 -4.19 -12.60
C ILE A 217 2.30 -5.58 -12.64
N ASN A 218 2.23 -6.16 -13.83
CA ASN A 218 1.75 -7.53 -14.01
C ASN A 218 2.92 -8.50 -13.99
N LEU A 219 2.94 -9.39 -13.01
CA LEU A 219 3.96 -10.41 -12.77
C LEU A 219 3.51 -11.80 -13.23
N ALA A 220 2.41 -11.91 -13.99
CA ALA A 220 1.96 -13.20 -14.51
C ALA A 220 3.09 -13.93 -15.25
N GLY A 221 3.32 -15.20 -14.90
CA GLY A 221 4.40 -16.02 -15.45
C GLY A 221 5.77 -15.81 -14.82
N LEU A 222 5.89 -14.98 -13.76
CA LEU A 222 7.16 -14.83 -13.01
C LEU A 222 7.64 -16.17 -12.44
N LEU A 223 6.73 -16.98 -11.89
CA LEU A 223 6.97 -18.37 -11.54
C LEU A 223 6.45 -19.25 -12.68
N PRO A 224 7.33 -19.93 -13.45
CA PRO A 224 6.93 -20.85 -14.52
C PRO A 224 6.05 -21.99 -14.00
N GLU A 225 5.17 -22.49 -14.84
CA GLU A 225 4.22 -23.55 -14.47
C GLU A 225 4.95 -24.84 -14.02
N GLU A 226 6.09 -25.16 -14.66
CA GLU A 226 6.94 -26.29 -14.32
C GLU A 226 7.60 -26.19 -12.96
N ASP A 227 7.75 -24.97 -12.43
CA ASP A 227 8.33 -24.72 -11.10
C ASP A 227 7.25 -24.65 -10.00
N ARG A 228 5.97 -24.67 -10.38
CA ARG A 228 4.85 -24.67 -9.42
C ARG A 228 4.71 -26.05 -8.78
N LEU A 229 4.57 -26.04 -7.46
CA LEU A 229 4.36 -27.23 -6.65
C LEU A 229 2.96 -27.21 -6.05
N ARG A 230 2.55 -28.32 -5.43
CA ARG A 230 1.23 -28.41 -4.79
C ARG A 230 1.03 -27.42 -3.64
N ASP A 231 2.11 -27.05 -2.99
CA ASP A 231 2.22 -26.14 -1.85
C ASP A 231 2.72 -24.75 -2.24
N THR A 232 2.82 -24.46 -3.55
CA THR A 232 3.09 -23.10 -3.99
C THR A 232 1.93 -22.19 -3.62
N ASP A 233 2.22 -21.18 -2.84
CA ASP A 233 1.27 -20.17 -2.40
C ASP A 233 1.29 -18.96 -3.36
N VAL A 234 0.64 -17.88 -2.96
CA VAL A 234 0.53 -16.65 -3.73
C VAL A 234 1.86 -15.91 -3.81
N LEU A 235 1.95 -14.98 -4.74
CA LEU A 235 3.03 -14.01 -4.81
C LEU A 235 2.94 -13.09 -3.59
N ASN A 236 4.08 -13.01 -2.87
CA ASN A 236 4.20 -12.18 -1.68
C ASN A 236 5.58 -11.56 -1.61
#